data_5411e8a446f0c9278ca354f095c60c15
#
_entry.id   5411e8a446f0c9278ca354f095c60c15
#
_cell.length_a   1.000
_cell.length_b   1.000
_cell.length_c   1.000
_cell.angle_alpha   90.00
_cell.angle_beta   90.00
_cell.angle_gamma   90.00
#
_symmetry.space_group_name_H-M   'P 1'
#
loop_
_entity.id
_entity.type
_entity.pdbx_description
1 polymer ?
#
loop_
_entity_poly.entity_id
_entity_poly.type
_entity_poly.pdbx_seq_one_letter_code
_entity_poly.pdbx_strand_id
1 'polypeptide(L)'
;MATLTVLADTDGDGMPDAFEIAHGFSTNNLADAARDDDGDGASNVDEFNAGTSPTNALSSLRLLIAPSAIPTPNVALTFTAISNKTYRLQTSDEPVGAAWSNLLRWVARPTNTSVTTTSLIGVSRGYYRVVSP
;
A
#
# COMPACT_ATOMS: atom_id res chain seq x y z
N MET A 1 -3.32 6.25 -29.64
CA MET A 1 -3.44 7.39 -28.71
C MET A 1 -3.88 6.85 -27.37
N ALA A 2 -3.16 7.15 -26.29
CA ALA A 2 -3.62 6.83 -24.95
C ALA A 2 -4.64 7.91 -24.54
N THR A 3 -5.85 7.49 -24.23
CA THR A 3 -6.89 8.41 -23.73
C THR A 3 -6.69 8.55 -22.22
N LEU A 4 -6.45 9.76 -21.75
CA LEU A 4 -6.47 10.04 -20.32
C LEU A 4 -7.93 10.07 -19.86
N THR A 5 -8.35 9.09 -19.09
CA THR A 5 -9.66 9.08 -18.45
C THR A 5 -9.50 9.69 -17.06
N VAL A 6 -10.14 10.85 -16.85
CA VAL A 6 -10.29 11.41 -15.51
C VAL A 6 -11.51 10.72 -14.90
N LEU A 7 -11.31 10.04 -13.78
CA LEU A 7 -12.41 9.44 -13.02
C LEU A 7 -13.12 10.54 -12.24
N ALA A 8 -14.48 10.50 -12.22
CA ALA A 8 -15.26 11.40 -11.40
C ALA A 8 -15.00 11.10 -9.91
N ASP A 9 -14.84 12.13 -9.12
CA ASP A 9 -14.71 12.15 -7.68
C ASP A 9 -15.53 13.35 -7.21
N THR A 10 -16.80 13.09 -6.86
CA THR A 10 -17.81 14.14 -6.72
C THR A 10 -17.63 14.96 -5.45
N ASP A 11 -17.19 14.37 -4.37
CA ASP A 11 -16.96 15.05 -3.09
C ASP A 11 -15.48 15.39 -2.84
N GLY A 12 -14.56 14.89 -3.67
CA GLY A 12 -13.15 15.25 -3.65
C GLY A 12 -12.36 14.60 -2.51
N ASP A 13 -12.76 13.41 -2.08
CA ASP A 13 -12.13 12.69 -0.96
C ASP A 13 -10.96 11.82 -1.37
N GLY A 14 -10.71 11.67 -2.67
CA GLY A 14 -9.63 10.86 -3.26
C GLY A 14 -10.06 9.45 -3.67
N MET A 15 -11.34 9.10 -3.47
CA MET A 15 -11.93 7.88 -4.01
C MET A 15 -12.84 8.23 -5.20
N PRO A 16 -12.67 7.60 -6.37
CA PRO A 16 -13.57 7.84 -7.49
C PRO A 16 -14.99 7.34 -7.22
N ASP A 17 -16.01 8.06 -7.70
CA ASP A 17 -17.43 7.67 -7.60
C ASP A 17 -17.69 6.20 -7.96
N ALA A 18 -17.03 5.70 -9.00
CA ALA A 18 -17.18 4.33 -9.44
C ALA A 18 -16.66 3.29 -8.41
N PHE A 19 -15.60 3.63 -7.68
CA PHE A 19 -15.07 2.81 -6.60
C PHE A 19 -16.02 2.83 -5.40
N GLU A 20 -16.51 4.00 -5.02
CA GLU A 20 -17.44 4.18 -3.91
C GLU A 20 -18.73 3.39 -4.14
N ILE A 21 -19.35 3.54 -5.32
CA ILE A 21 -20.55 2.79 -5.69
C ILE A 21 -20.31 1.27 -5.63
N ALA A 22 -19.16 0.81 -6.10
CA ALA A 22 -18.83 -0.62 -6.12
C ALA A 22 -18.69 -1.21 -4.71
N HIS A 23 -18.34 -0.38 -3.71
CA HIS A 23 -18.13 -0.80 -2.32
C HIS A 23 -19.26 -0.34 -1.37
N GLY A 24 -20.30 0.33 -1.89
CA GLY A 24 -21.46 0.77 -1.12
C GLY A 24 -21.23 2.05 -0.33
N PHE A 25 -20.25 2.85 -0.73
CA PHE A 25 -19.98 4.17 -0.16
C PHE A 25 -20.81 5.26 -0.84
N SER A 26 -20.78 6.46 -0.28
CA SER A 26 -21.55 7.59 -0.79
C SER A 26 -20.66 8.58 -1.53
N THR A 27 -20.88 8.77 -2.81
CA THR A 27 -20.17 9.72 -3.68
C THR A 27 -20.31 11.19 -3.29
N ASN A 28 -20.93 11.51 -2.17
CA ASN A 28 -21.14 12.85 -1.64
C ASN A 28 -20.78 12.96 -0.15
N ASN A 29 -19.94 12.08 0.37
CA ASN A 29 -19.61 12.04 1.79
C ASN A 29 -18.11 11.90 2.03
N LEU A 30 -17.37 13.00 1.98
CA LEU A 30 -15.93 13.10 2.27
C LEU A 30 -15.43 12.28 3.48
N ALA A 31 -16.32 11.93 4.41
CA ALA A 31 -15.91 11.30 5.67
C ALA A 31 -15.69 9.80 5.54
N ASP A 32 -16.21 9.15 4.51
CA ASP A 32 -16.06 7.70 4.38
C ASP A 32 -14.66 7.29 3.86
N ALA A 33 -13.94 8.16 3.17
CA ALA A 33 -12.54 7.93 2.82
C ALA A 33 -11.64 7.64 4.03
N ALA A 34 -11.87 8.34 5.14
CA ALA A 34 -11.07 8.18 6.35
C ALA A 34 -11.55 7.03 7.27
N ARG A 35 -12.65 6.37 6.93
CA ARG A 35 -13.16 5.22 7.69
C ARG A 35 -12.36 3.97 7.36
N ASP A 36 -12.39 3.05 8.29
CA ASP A 36 -11.92 1.66 8.17
C ASP A 36 -13.17 0.78 8.30
N ASP A 37 -13.76 0.40 7.17
CA ASP A 37 -15.07 -0.25 7.17
C ASP A 37 -15.02 -1.74 7.46
N ASP A 38 -13.86 -2.39 7.23
CA ASP A 38 -13.68 -3.80 7.51
C ASP A 38 -12.83 -4.08 8.78
N GLY A 39 -12.22 -3.05 9.36
CA GLY A 39 -11.52 -3.13 10.64
C GLY A 39 -10.12 -3.73 10.55
N ASP A 40 -9.45 -3.68 9.38
CA ASP A 40 -8.11 -4.24 9.20
C ASP A 40 -6.97 -3.26 9.55
N GLY A 41 -7.30 -2.00 9.82
CA GLY A 41 -6.38 -0.92 10.19
C GLY A 41 -5.97 -0.01 9.04
N ALA A 42 -6.45 -0.24 7.81
CA ALA A 42 -6.31 0.68 6.68
C ALA A 42 -7.58 1.52 6.51
N SER A 43 -7.46 2.77 6.07
CA SER A 43 -8.62 3.56 5.69
C SER A 43 -9.10 3.18 4.29
N ASN A 44 -10.40 3.42 3.99
CA ASN A 44 -10.98 3.11 2.69
C ASN A 44 -10.18 3.74 1.54
N VAL A 45 -9.71 4.99 1.68
CA VAL A 45 -8.90 5.66 0.67
C VAL A 45 -7.48 5.07 0.57
N ASP A 46 -6.87 4.64 1.68
CA ASP A 46 -5.58 3.95 1.65
C ASP A 46 -5.70 2.61 0.92
N GLU A 47 -6.81 1.91 1.10
CA GLU A 47 -7.09 0.67 0.39
C GLU A 47 -7.36 0.88 -1.09
N PHE A 48 -8.12 1.92 -1.45
CA PHE A 48 -8.26 2.32 -2.86
C PHE A 48 -6.87 2.54 -3.48
N ASN A 49 -6.00 3.29 -2.82
CA ASN A 49 -4.64 3.56 -3.30
C ASN A 49 -3.80 2.27 -3.37
N ALA A 50 -3.89 1.42 -2.37
CA ALA A 50 -3.19 0.14 -2.32
C ALA A 50 -3.74 -0.91 -3.30
N GLY A 51 -4.98 -0.73 -3.78
CA GLY A 51 -5.67 -1.72 -4.63
C GLY A 51 -6.22 -2.90 -3.84
N THR A 52 -6.38 -2.75 -2.54
CA THR A 52 -7.06 -3.71 -1.67
C THR A 52 -8.56 -3.43 -1.61
N SER A 53 -9.33 -4.21 -0.88
CA SER A 53 -10.79 -4.10 -0.81
C SER A 53 -11.22 -3.58 0.55
N PRO A 54 -11.84 -2.38 0.65
CA PRO A 54 -12.22 -1.73 1.91
C PRO A 54 -13.41 -2.39 2.63
N THR A 55 -13.85 -3.51 2.14
CA THR A 55 -14.93 -4.32 2.74
C THR A 55 -14.49 -5.75 3.00
N ASN A 56 -13.18 -6.04 2.97
CA ASN A 56 -12.63 -7.37 3.19
C ASN A 56 -11.30 -7.31 3.94
N ALA A 57 -11.33 -7.44 5.25
CA ALA A 57 -10.17 -7.41 6.15
C ALA A 57 -9.03 -8.41 5.82
N LEU A 58 -9.26 -9.36 4.93
CA LEU A 58 -8.22 -10.26 4.43
C LEU A 58 -7.48 -9.70 3.20
N SER A 59 -8.00 -8.63 2.61
CA SER A 59 -7.46 -7.96 1.42
C SER A 59 -6.61 -6.75 1.81
N SER A 60 -5.54 -6.95 2.55
CA SER A 60 -4.71 -5.84 3.06
C SER A 60 -3.30 -5.83 2.48
N LEU A 61 -2.73 -4.63 2.32
CA LEU A 61 -1.33 -4.46 1.93
C LEU A 61 -0.42 -4.76 3.12
N ARG A 62 0.17 -5.96 3.14
CA ARG A 62 1.00 -6.43 4.25
C ARG A 62 2.45 -6.60 3.81
N LEU A 63 3.37 -6.13 4.66
CA LEU A 63 4.79 -6.41 4.54
C LEU A 63 5.16 -7.58 5.45
N LEU A 64 5.57 -8.68 4.84
CA LEU A 64 6.10 -9.84 5.55
C LEU A 64 7.60 -9.69 5.71
N ILE A 65 8.09 -9.91 6.93
CA ILE A 65 9.52 -9.88 7.27
C ILE A 65 9.91 -11.27 7.76
N ALA A 66 10.89 -11.86 7.13
CA ALA A 66 11.39 -13.17 7.47
C ALA A 66 12.94 -13.20 7.46
N PRO A 67 13.57 -14.11 8.19
CA PRO A 67 15.00 -14.34 8.04
C PRO A 67 15.35 -14.66 6.59
N SER A 68 16.42 -14.06 6.07
CA SER A 68 16.90 -14.38 4.72
C SER A 68 17.68 -15.69 4.75
N ALA A 69 17.58 -16.48 3.68
CA ALA A 69 18.40 -17.68 3.48
C ALA A 69 19.88 -17.37 3.20
N ILE A 70 20.22 -16.11 2.94
CA ILE A 70 21.61 -15.66 2.75
C ILE A 70 22.26 -15.51 4.12
N PRO A 71 23.45 -16.10 4.36
CA PRO A 71 24.10 -15.99 5.66
C PRO A 71 24.41 -14.53 5.97
N THR A 72 24.10 -14.11 7.22
CA THR A 72 24.37 -12.84 7.88
C THR A 72 23.52 -11.64 7.51
N PRO A 73 23.41 -10.74 8.46
CA PRO A 73 22.17 -10.27 9.08
C PRO A 73 21.22 -9.61 8.08
N ASN A 74 20.63 -10.43 7.22
CA ASN A 74 19.66 -9.99 6.20
C ASN A 74 18.26 -10.44 6.57
N VAL A 75 17.28 -9.60 6.25
CA VAL A 75 15.87 -9.96 6.27
C VAL A 75 15.32 -9.99 4.85
N ALA A 76 14.45 -10.95 4.58
CA ALA A 76 13.62 -10.97 3.40
C ALA A 76 12.35 -10.15 3.67
N LEU A 77 12.09 -9.19 2.82
CA LEU A 77 10.92 -8.31 2.85
C LEU A 77 10.02 -8.68 1.68
N THR A 78 8.81 -9.13 1.95
CA THR A 78 7.89 -9.61 0.91
C THR A 78 6.54 -8.92 1.05
N PHE A 79 5.98 -8.47 -0.07
CA PHE A 79 4.61 -7.97 -0.16
C PHE A 79 3.98 -8.37 -1.50
N THR A 80 2.64 -8.34 -1.58
CA THR A 80 1.92 -8.56 -2.83
C THR A 80 1.61 -7.21 -3.48
N ALA A 81 2.18 -6.98 -4.65
CA ALA A 81 1.83 -5.83 -5.50
C ALA A 81 0.60 -6.17 -6.34
N ILE A 82 -0.44 -5.37 -6.20
CA ILE A 82 -1.68 -5.50 -6.97
C ILE A 82 -1.48 -4.93 -8.38
N SER A 83 -2.17 -5.48 -9.36
CA SER A 83 -2.09 -5.03 -10.75
C SER A 83 -2.41 -3.54 -10.89
N ASN A 84 -1.64 -2.88 -11.76
CA ASN A 84 -1.77 -1.46 -12.09
C ASN A 84 -1.55 -0.47 -10.92
N LYS A 85 -0.98 -0.93 -9.80
CA LYS A 85 -0.61 -0.09 -8.65
C LYS A 85 0.91 0.05 -8.51
N THR A 86 1.33 1.18 -7.97
CA THR A 86 2.74 1.50 -7.70
C THR A 86 2.99 1.45 -6.20
N TYR A 87 4.14 0.96 -5.78
CA TYR A 87 4.49 0.86 -4.36
C TYR A 87 5.89 1.39 -4.09
N ARG A 88 6.12 1.80 -2.84
CA ARG A 88 7.45 2.12 -2.31
C ARG A 88 7.68 1.30 -1.05
N LEU A 89 8.76 0.55 -1.03
CA LEU A 89 9.28 -0.06 0.18
C LEU A 89 10.27 0.92 0.80
N GLN A 90 10.08 1.26 2.06
CA GLN A 90 10.85 2.26 2.77
C GLN A 90 11.44 1.70 4.06
N THR A 91 12.56 2.28 4.48
CA THR A 91 13.22 1.98 5.75
C THR A 91 13.47 3.26 6.54
N SER A 92 13.52 3.12 7.87
CA SER A 92 13.93 4.17 8.80
C SER A 92 14.58 3.55 10.03
N ASP A 93 15.45 4.31 10.70
CA ASP A 93 16.04 3.92 11.98
C ASP A 93 15.10 4.16 13.17
N GLU A 94 14.05 4.96 12.97
CA GLU A 94 13.03 5.28 13.97
C GLU A 94 11.62 5.15 13.39
N PRO A 95 10.62 4.70 14.19
CA PRO A 95 9.26 4.46 13.68
C PRO A 95 8.43 5.74 13.52
N VAL A 96 8.73 6.78 14.29
CA VAL A 96 7.93 8.03 14.36
C VAL A 96 8.83 9.23 14.23
N GLY A 97 8.41 10.22 13.43
CA GLY A 97 9.12 11.49 13.27
C GLY A 97 10.38 11.44 12.40
N ALA A 98 10.78 10.28 11.93
CA ALA A 98 11.99 10.08 11.15
C ALA A 98 11.79 10.24 9.64
N ALA A 99 12.87 10.55 8.95
CA ALA A 99 12.91 10.51 7.49
C ALA A 99 12.90 9.06 7.02
N TRP A 100 11.92 8.70 6.18
CA TRP A 100 11.84 7.40 5.54
C TRP A 100 12.61 7.42 4.22
N SER A 101 13.54 6.50 4.07
CA SER A 101 14.35 6.32 2.85
C SER A 101 13.76 5.23 1.96
N ASN A 102 13.74 5.45 0.65
CA ASN A 102 13.25 4.44 -0.28
C ASN A 102 14.31 3.34 -0.48
N LEU A 103 13.93 2.09 -0.20
CA LEU A 103 14.72 0.90 -0.54
C LEU A 103 14.39 0.40 -1.94
N LEU A 104 13.11 0.39 -2.29
CA LEU A 104 12.62 -0.13 -3.55
C LEU A 104 11.43 0.70 -4.01
N ARG A 105 11.37 1.00 -5.31
CA ARG A 105 10.19 1.49 -6.00
C ARG A 105 9.70 0.40 -6.95
N TRP A 106 8.46 -0.03 -6.76
CA TRP A 106 7.78 -0.95 -7.65
C TRP A 106 6.83 -0.19 -8.56
N VAL A 107 7.04 -0.28 -9.86
CA VAL A 107 6.16 0.35 -10.85
C VAL A 107 4.99 -0.56 -11.19
N ALA A 108 3.85 0.04 -11.52
CA ALA A 108 2.64 -0.67 -11.90
C ALA A 108 2.90 -1.72 -13.00
N ARG A 109 2.32 -2.90 -12.84
CA ARG A 109 2.35 -4.00 -13.81
C ARG A 109 0.93 -4.54 -14.03
N PRO A 110 0.65 -5.20 -15.16
CA PRO A 110 -0.71 -5.64 -15.49
C PRO A 110 -1.20 -6.84 -14.64
N THR A 111 -0.34 -7.44 -13.84
CA THR A 111 -0.68 -8.62 -13.03
C THR A 111 -0.23 -8.45 -11.59
N ASN A 112 -0.96 -9.09 -10.66
CA ASN A 112 -0.53 -9.19 -9.26
C ASN A 112 0.79 -9.94 -9.18
N THR A 113 1.71 -9.45 -8.35
CA THR A 113 3.07 -10.01 -8.26
C THR A 113 3.52 -10.04 -6.80
N SER A 114 4.02 -11.18 -6.34
CA SER A 114 4.75 -11.26 -5.08
C SER A 114 6.14 -10.65 -5.26
N VAL A 115 6.42 -9.59 -4.51
CA VAL A 115 7.69 -8.85 -4.56
C VAL A 115 8.49 -9.21 -3.33
N THR A 116 9.67 -9.77 -3.53
CA THR A 116 10.61 -10.08 -2.45
C THR A 116 11.93 -9.37 -2.69
N THR A 117 12.44 -8.70 -1.67
CA THR A 117 13.77 -8.11 -1.65
C THR A 117 14.46 -8.43 -0.33
N THR A 118 15.78 -8.33 -0.31
CA THR A 118 16.58 -8.52 0.91
C THR A 118 17.13 -7.18 1.37
N SER A 119 17.12 -6.95 2.67
CA SER A 119 17.76 -5.80 3.30
C SER A 119 18.74 -6.26 4.37
N LEU A 120 19.89 -5.60 4.44
CA LEU A 120 20.83 -5.76 5.54
C LEU A 120 20.18 -5.22 6.80
N ILE A 121 20.09 -6.06 7.83
CA ILE A 121 19.82 -5.55 9.17
C ILE A 121 21.14 -4.89 9.62
N GLY A 122 21.18 -3.56 9.60
CA GLY A 122 22.29 -2.84 10.23
C GLY A 122 22.44 -3.25 11.71
N VAL A 123 23.56 -2.93 12.31
CA VAL A 123 23.82 -3.19 13.75
C VAL A 123 22.85 -2.47 14.70
N SER A 124 21.95 -1.64 14.20
CA SER A 124 20.88 -0.94 14.90
C SER A 124 19.50 -1.36 14.37
N ARG A 125 18.46 -1.02 15.10
CA ARG A 125 17.07 -1.32 14.75
C ARG A 125 16.72 -0.74 13.39
N GLY A 126 16.05 -1.50 12.54
CA GLY A 126 15.49 -1.04 11.29
C GLY A 126 13.98 -1.21 11.27
N TYR A 127 13.28 -0.18 10.82
CA TYR A 127 11.83 -0.19 10.58
C TYR A 127 11.59 -0.21 9.09
N TYR A 128 10.58 -0.94 8.67
CA TYR A 128 10.22 -1.09 7.26
C TYR A 128 8.73 -0.86 7.07
N ARG A 129 8.37 -0.24 5.96
CA ARG A 129 6.98 -0.11 5.54
C ARG A 129 6.86 -0.20 4.03
N VAL A 130 5.72 -0.67 3.56
CA VAL A 130 5.29 -0.57 2.17
C VAL A 130 4.17 0.46 2.09
N VAL A 131 4.23 1.36 1.13
CA VAL A 131 3.22 2.40 0.89
C VAL A 131 2.84 2.44 -0.58
N SER A 132 1.58 2.73 -0.86
CA SER A 132 1.11 3.12 -2.19
C SER A 132 1.10 4.65 -2.25
N PRO A 133 1.75 5.27 -3.26
CA PRO A 133 1.75 6.73 -3.39
C PRO A 133 0.48 7.22 -4.04
#